data_9a12d8fc6667ce9100a6ff64b6fc6560
#
_entry.id   9a12d8fc6667ce9100a6ff64b6fc6560
#
_cell.length_a   1.000
_cell.length_b   1.000
_cell.length_c   1.000
_cell.angle_alpha   90.00
_cell.angle_beta   90.00
_cell.angle_gamma   90.00
#
_symmetry.space_group_name_H-M   'P 1'
#
loop_
_entity.id
_entity.type
_entity.pdbx_description
1 polymer ?
#
loop_
_entity_poly.entity_id
_entity_poly.type
_entity_poly.pdbx_seq_one_letter_code
_entity_poly.pdbx_strand_id
1 'polypeptide(L)'
;MLSQAEIIANTKRLGDVCPIHGVPMLQLNIPVKIAGEEQPRKPSPVCPKCAKEQRDKKEEEMAKESMKRNLYLRTYDVLMRDSTIPEELKSASFDNFIARTQEEKNLLDFVKRQTQKYLDGVGGNTLLTGTTGIGKTHLTIAMAKTLNETFKERGTPKSVLFVNLTEILRKVRESFKFESKEGYYSRLLMEVDYLILDDLGVKQSDSGRSKSAWEEEFI
;
A
#
# COMPACT_ATOMS: atom_id res chain seq x y z
N MET A 1 22.33 21.76 -21.43
CA MET A 1 23.03 20.81 -20.52
C MET A 1 24.38 20.50 -21.17
N LEU A 2 25.47 20.52 -20.39
CA LEU A 2 26.79 20.13 -20.89
C LEU A 2 26.81 18.63 -21.14
N SER A 3 27.43 18.20 -22.23
CA SER A 3 27.65 16.79 -22.52
C SER A 3 28.72 16.19 -21.59
N GLN A 4 28.71 14.87 -21.42
CA GLN A 4 29.70 14.18 -20.60
C GLN A 4 31.14 14.41 -21.10
N ALA A 5 31.33 14.51 -22.42
CA ALA A 5 32.60 14.81 -23.05
C ALA A 5 33.08 16.23 -22.74
N GLU A 6 32.21 17.23 -22.76
CA GLU A 6 32.53 18.62 -22.38
C GLU A 6 32.91 18.75 -20.92
N ILE A 7 32.24 18.02 -20.00
CA ILE A 7 32.56 17.99 -18.58
C ILE A 7 33.97 17.42 -18.37
N ILE A 8 34.30 16.29 -19.01
CA ILE A 8 35.62 15.64 -18.91
C ILE A 8 36.72 16.56 -19.44
N ALA A 9 36.52 17.13 -20.61
CA ALA A 9 37.50 18.01 -21.27
C ALA A 9 37.81 19.29 -20.46
N ASN A 10 36.83 19.77 -19.69
CA ASN A 10 36.94 21.01 -18.88
C ASN A 10 37.18 20.74 -17.39
N THR A 11 37.42 19.51 -16.97
CA THR A 11 37.73 19.18 -15.58
C THR A 11 39.24 19.19 -15.37
N LYS A 12 39.71 20.02 -14.42
CA LYS A 12 41.14 20.14 -14.07
C LYS A 12 41.38 19.49 -12.69
N ARG A 13 42.50 18.79 -12.56
CA ARG A 13 43.01 18.33 -11.28
C ARG A 13 43.74 19.50 -10.60
N LEU A 14 43.41 19.74 -9.34
CA LEU A 14 44.10 20.74 -8.52
C LEU A 14 45.26 20.10 -7.76
N GLY A 15 46.21 20.98 -7.29
CA GLY A 15 47.28 20.54 -6.41
C GLY A 15 46.81 20.15 -5.01
N ASP A 16 45.64 20.68 -4.61
CA ASP A 16 45.04 20.38 -3.30
C ASP A 16 44.49 18.96 -3.26
N VAL A 17 44.72 18.28 -2.16
CA VAL A 17 44.25 16.89 -1.91
C VAL A 17 43.09 16.88 -0.92
N CYS A 18 42.19 15.96 -1.09
CA CYS A 18 41.10 15.76 -0.15
C CYS A 18 41.63 15.30 1.22
N PRO A 19 41.28 15.95 2.32
CA PRO A 19 41.77 15.57 3.65
C PRO A 19 41.27 14.17 4.10
N ILE A 20 40.16 13.71 3.54
CA ILE A 20 39.58 12.39 3.90
C ILE A 20 40.19 11.27 3.03
N HIS A 21 40.35 11.49 1.74
CA HIS A 21 40.70 10.41 0.78
C HIS A 21 42.10 10.53 0.23
N GLY A 22 42.84 11.61 0.48
CA GLY A 22 44.18 11.80 -0.03
C GLY A 22 44.30 11.86 -1.56
N VAL A 23 43.20 12.10 -2.27
CA VAL A 23 43.19 12.19 -3.73
C VAL A 23 43.07 13.65 -4.20
N PRO A 24 43.65 14.00 -5.37
CA PRO A 24 43.55 15.37 -5.89
C PRO A 24 42.07 15.81 -6.07
N MET A 25 41.82 17.07 -5.72
CA MET A 25 40.54 17.70 -5.96
C MET A 25 40.35 17.98 -7.45
N LEU A 26 39.11 17.87 -7.92
CA LEU A 26 38.70 18.15 -9.30
C LEU A 26 37.87 19.43 -9.34
N GLN A 27 38.14 20.28 -10.30
CA GLN A 27 37.35 21.47 -10.55
C GLN A 27 36.94 21.58 -12.00
N LEU A 28 35.62 21.81 -12.20
CA LEU A 28 35.11 22.16 -13.51
C LEU A 28 35.49 23.62 -13.85
N ASN A 29 36.21 23.83 -14.93
CA ASN A 29 36.79 25.12 -15.26
C ASN A 29 35.89 26.00 -16.15
N ILE A 30 34.63 25.64 -16.31
CA ILE A 30 33.60 26.43 -16.99
C ILE A 30 32.53 26.85 -16.01
N PRO A 31 31.94 28.05 -16.15
CA PRO A 31 30.84 28.47 -15.32
C PRO A 31 29.60 27.67 -15.67
N VAL A 32 28.89 27.19 -14.67
CA VAL A 32 27.62 26.48 -14.80
C VAL A 32 26.54 27.23 -14.02
N LYS A 33 25.32 27.20 -14.55
CA LYS A 33 24.15 27.74 -13.84
C LYS A 33 23.71 26.73 -12.78
N ILE A 34 23.81 27.13 -11.52
CA ILE A 34 23.38 26.30 -10.38
C ILE A 34 21.91 26.64 -10.06
N ALA A 35 21.11 25.63 -9.76
CA ALA A 35 19.70 25.86 -9.43
C ALA A 35 19.58 26.80 -8.22
N GLY A 36 18.77 27.88 -8.38
CA GLY A 36 18.58 28.92 -7.37
C GLY A 36 19.53 30.11 -7.46
N GLU A 37 20.50 30.13 -8.41
CA GLU A 37 21.39 31.23 -8.64
C GLU A 37 21.08 31.95 -9.95
N GLU A 38 21.15 33.29 -9.95
CA GLU A 38 20.83 34.10 -11.15
C GLU A 38 21.98 34.08 -12.18
N GLN A 39 23.23 34.01 -11.72
CA GLN A 39 24.42 34.08 -12.58
C GLN A 39 25.18 32.74 -12.58
N PRO A 40 25.72 32.31 -13.77
CA PRO A 40 26.62 31.19 -13.84
C PRO A 40 27.90 31.40 -13.08
N ARG A 41 28.34 30.46 -12.27
CA ARG A 41 29.63 30.50 -11.59
C ARG A 41 30.42 29.20 -11.73
N LYS A 42 31.74 29.27 -11.50
CA LYS A 42 32.55 28.06 -11.44
C LYS A 42 32.20 27.29 -10.17
N PRO A 43 31.90 25.96 -10.28
CA PRO A 43 31.64 25.12 -9.13
C PRO A 43 32.88 25.08 -8.21
N SER A 44 32.66 24.86 -6.93
CA SER A 44 33.75 24.60 -5.99
C SER A 44 34.47 23.29 -6.33
N PRO A 45 35.77 23.18 -5.99
CA PRO A 45 36.51 21.93 -6.15
C PRO A 45 35.84 20.75 -5.40
N VAL A 46 35.86 19.59 -6.00
CA VAL A 46 35.21 18.40 -5.44
C VAL A 46 36.17 17.22 -5.40
N CYS A 47 36.17 16.48 -4.31
CA CYS A 47 36.85 15.20 -4.26
C CYS A 47 36.00 14.15 -5.03
N PRO A 48 36.57 13.44 -6.03
CA PRO A 48 35.82 12.44 -6.79
C PRO A 48 35.28 11.28 -5.95
N LYS A 49 36.01 10.89 -4.89
CA LYS A 49 35.57 9.84 -3.97
C LYS A 49 34.43 10.32 -3.07
N CYS A 50 34.55 11.51 -2.44
CA CYS A 50 33.46 12.09 -1.66
C CYS A 50 32.19 12.29 -2.51
N ALA A 51 32.35 12.78 -3.76
CA ALA A 51 31.21 12.97 -4.65
C ALA A 51 30.55 11.64 -5.07
N LYS A 52 31.32 10.57 -5.20
CA LYS A 52 30.80 9.24 -5.44
C LYS A 52 30.03 8.73 -4.20
N GLU A 53 30.62 8.76 -3.03
CA GLU A 53 29.98 8.32 -1.79
C GLU A 53 28.68 9.08 -1.49
N GLN A 54 28.66 10.39 -1.74
CA GLN A 54 27.43 11.19 -1.58
C GLN A 54 26.35 10.78 -2.57
N ARG A 55 26.71 10.44 -3.83
CA ARG A 55 25.75 9.95 -4.82
C ARG A 55 25.23 8.59 -4.44
N ASP A 56 26.14 7.66 -4.12
CA ASP A 56 25.77 6.29 -3.74
C ASP A 56 24.83 6.30 -2.52
N LYS A 57 25.12 7.14 -1.51
CA LYS A 57 24.26 7.32 -0.34
C LYS A 57 22.89 7.90 -0.71
N LYS A 58 22.85 8.91 -1.57
CA LYS A 58 21.60 9.51 -2.02
C LYS A 58 20.76 8.53 -2.86
N GLU A 59 21.41 7.75 -3.72
CA GLU A 59 20.74 6.70 -4.51
C GLU A 59 20.16 5.60 -3.60
N GLU A 60 20.90 5.19 -2.56
CA GLU A 60 20.42 4.23 -1.56
C GLU A 60 19.22 4.77 -0.76
N GLU A 61 19.27 6.02 -0.33
CA GLU A 61 18.16 6.68 0.36
C GLU A 61 16.92 6.78 -0.55
N MET A 62 17.08 7.19 -1.80
CA MET A 62 15.99 7.24 -2.79
C MET A 62 15.41 5.85 -3.09
N ALA A 63 16.25 4.83 -3.19
CA ALA A 63 15.80 3.45 -3.40
C ALA A 63 15.00 2.93 -2.20
N LYS A 64 15.45 3.19 -0.98
CA LYS A 64 14.72 2.84 0.27
C LYS A 64 13.37 3.56 0.34
N GLU A 65 13.35 4.84 0.02
CA GLU A 65 12.11 5.62 0.02
C GLU A 65 11.12 5.14 -1.06
N SER A 66 11.62 4.83 -2.26
CA SER A 66 10.83 4.25 -3.34
C SER A 66 10.27 2.87 -2.96
N MET A 67 11.08 2.01 -2.34
CA MET A 67 10.62 0.71 -1.83
C MET A 67 9.54 0.87 -0.77
N LYS A 68 9.73 1.78 0.19
CA LYS A 68 8.74 2.08 1.24
C LYS A 68 7.43 2.61 0.64
N ARG A 69 7.51 3.50 -0.35
CA ARG A 69 6.35 4.02 -1.07
C ARG A 69 5.62 2.94 -1.85
N ASN A 70 6.35 2.08 -2.55
CA ASN A 70 5.76 0.96 -3.29
C ASN A 70 5.08 -0.05 -2.37
N LEU A 71 5.69 -0.36 -1.22
CA LEU A 71 5.08 -1.21 -0.20
C LEU A 71 3.78 -0.59 0.31
N TYR A 72 3.78 0.71 0.60
CA TYR A 72 2.62 1.45 1.03
C TYR A 72 1.48 1.41 0.00
N LEU A 73 1.79 1.68 -1.28
CA LEU A 73 0.79 1.64 -2.35
C LEU A 73 0.22 0.23 -2.58
N ARG A 74 1.06 -0.81 -2.41
CA ARG A 74 0.63 -2.20 -2.57
C ARG A 74 -0.19 -2.74 -1.41
N THR A 75 -0.02 -2.21 -0.22
CA THR A 75 -0.62 -2.75 0.99
C THR A 75 -1.71 -1.83 1.53
N TYR A 76 -1.36 -0.63 2.00
CA TYR A 76 -2.29 0.26 2.68
C TYR A 76 -3.44 0.74 1.78
N ASP A 77 -3.15 1.12 0.53
CA ASP A 77 -4.16 1.68 -0.37
C ASP A 77 -5.16 0.64 -0.89
N VAL A 78 -4.89 -0.66 -0.71
CA VAL A 78 -5.78 -1.74 -1.17
C VAL A 78 -7.17 -1.59 -0.56
N LEU A 79 -7.27 -1.31 0.74
CA LEU A 79 -8.56 -1.14 1.41
C LEU A 79 -9.40 -0.05 0.76
N MET A 80 -8.81 1.10 0.46
CA MET A 80 -9.55 2.26 -0.07
C MET A 80 -9.83 2.17 -1.56
N ARG A 81 -8.95 1.51 -2.31
CA ARG A 81 -9.03 1.43 -3.78
C ARG A 81 -9.87 0.26 -4.28
N ASP A 82 -9.69 -0.91 -3.68
CA ASP A 82 -10.18 -2.17 -4.23
C ASP A 82 -11.35 -2.77 -3.45
N SER A 83 -11.61 -2.31 -2.22
CA SER A 83 -12.72 -2.80 -1.40
C SER A 83 -14.08 -2.33 -1.91
N THR A 84 -15.10 -3.16 -1.68
CA THR A 84 -16.50 -2.88 -2.02
C THR A 84 -17.29 -2.34 -0.82
N ILE A 85 -16.73 -1.34 -0.13
CA ILE A 85 -17.37 -0.73 1.03
C ILE A 85 -18.53 0.16 0.58
N PRO A 86 -19.78 -0.09 1.05
CA PRO A 86 -20.91 0.77 0.77
C PRO A 86 -20.66 2.22 1.22
N GLU A 87 -21.19 3.19 0.46
CA GLU A 87 -20.94 4.62 0.69
C GLU A 87 -21.35 5.04 2.12
N GLU A 88 -22.54 4.57 2.56
CA GLU A 88 -23.11 4.83 3.89
C GLU A 88 -22.27 4.26 5.04
N LEU A 89 -21.43 3.23 4.76
CA LEU A 89 -20.56 2.60 5.75
C LEU A 89 -19.09 3.04 5.64
N LYS A 90 -18.78 3.96 4.75
CA LYS A 90 -17.42 4.51 4.65
C LYS A 90 -16.93 5.20 5.92
N SER A 91 -17.84 5.71 6.74
CA SER A 91 -17.51 6.29 8.05
C SER A 91 -17.52 5.28 9.20
N ALA A 92 -17.88 4.01 8.96
CA ALA A 92 -17.99 2.99 10.00
C ALA A 92 -16.69 2.85 10.80
N SER A 93 -16.82 2.85 12.15
CA SER A 93 -15.74 2.67 13.11
C SER A 93 -16.29 1.99 14.38
N PHE A 94 -15.41 1.50 15.25
CA PHE A 94 -15.84 0.97 16.54
C PHE A 94 -16.45 2.03 17.44
N ASP A 95 -16.06 3.31 17.29
CA ASP A 95 -16.49 4.41 18.15
C ASP A 95 -17.89 4.91 17.80
N ASN A 96 -18.29 4.80 16.52
CA ASN A 96 -19.63 5.21 16.09
C ASN A 96 -20.63 4.06 15.98
N PHE A 97 -20.25 2.86 16.43
CA PHE A 97 -21.19 1.74 16.53
C PHE A 97 -22.03 1.87 17.81
N ILE A 98 -23.34 2.05 17.66
CA ILE A 98 -24.27 2.19 18.78
C ILE A 98 -24.89 0.82 19.09
N ALA A 99 -24.37 0.13 20.10
CA ALA A 99 -24.91 -1.14 20.57
C ALA A 99 -26.13 -0.90 21.47
N ARG A 100 -27.31 -1.27 21.03
CA ARG A 100 -28.59 -1.11 21.72
C ARG A 100 -28.99 -2.34 22.51
N THR A 101 -28.64 -3.52 22.01
CA THR A 101 -28.98 -4.82 22.62
C THR A 101 -27.75 -5.46 23.24
N GLN A 102 -27.98 -6.44 24.13
CA GLN A 102 -26.86 -7.22 24.72
C GLN A 102 -26.13 -8.04 23.62
N GLU A 103 -26.85 -8.49 22.61
CA GLU A 103 -26.28 -9.26 21.50
C GLU A 103 -25.34 -8.40 20.68
N GLU A 104 -25.71 -7.14 20.38
CA GLU A 104 -24.85 -6.17 19.70
C GLU A 104 -23.61 -5.81 20.52
N LYS A 105 -23.74 -5.66 21.85
CA LYS A 105 -22.59 -5.46 22.74
C LYS A 105 -21.62 -6.63 22.71
N ASN A 106 -22.16 -7.85 22.81
CA ASN A 106 -21.35 -9.06 22.76
C ASN A 106 -20.61 -9.19 21.41
N LEU A 107 -21.29 -8.84 20.30
CA LEU A 107 -20.69 -8.84 18.97
C LEU A 107 -19.57 -7.80 18.86
N LEU A 108 -19.80 -6.56 19.34
CA LEU A 108 -18.79 -5.49 19.36
C LEU A 108 -17.54 -5.94 20.13
N ASP A 109 -17.73 -6.46 21.35
CA ASP A 109 -16.62 -6.93 22.19
C ASP A 109 -15.88 -8.11 21.56
N PHE A 110 -16.61 -9.01 20.91
CA PHE A 110 -16.00 -10.13 20.20
C PHE A 110 -15.13 -9.63 19.05
N VAL A 111 -15.67 -8.74 18.19
CA VAL A 111 -14.93 -8.22 17.03
C VAL A 111 -13.71 -7.41 17.46
N LYS A 112 -13.82 -6.58 18.50
CA LYS A 112 -12.68 -5.85 19.09
C LYS A 112 -11.58 -6.81 19.55
N ARG A 113 -11.93 -7.89 20.26
CA ARG A 113 -10.96 -8.90 20.69
C ARG A 113 -10.30 -9.63 19.53
N GLN A 114 -11.04 -9.96 18.47
CA GLN A 114 -10.46 -10.58 17.29
C GLN A 114 -9.54 -9.61 16.53
N THR A 115 -9.93 -8.34 16.42
CA THR A 115 -9.06 -7.30 15.84
C THR A 115 -7.72 -7.23 16.59
N GLN A 116 -7.75 -7.22 17.92
CA GLN A 116 -6.53 -7.18 18.72
C GLN A 116 -5.64 -8.42 18.48
N LYS A 117 -6.22 -9.61 18.42
CA LYS A 117 -5.48 -10.84 18.12
C LYS A 117 -4.76 -10.75 16.77
N TYR A 118 -5.43 -10.24 15.74
CA TYR A 118 -4.81 -10.05 14.42
C TYR A 118 -3.68 -9.01 14.46
N LEU A 119 -3.84 -7.93 15.22
CA LEU A 119 -2.79 -6.93 15.44
C LEU A 119 -1.58 -7.49 16.20
N ASP A 120 -1.81 -8.51 17.04
CA ASP A 120 -0.78 -9.24 17.78
C ASP A 120 -0.15 -10.39 16.96
N GLY A 121 -0.56 -10.53 15.70
CA GLY A 121 -0.02 -11.54 14.77
C GLY A 121 -0.60 -12.94 14.92
N VAL A 122 -1.71 -13.09 15.66
CA VAL A 122 -2.40 -14.39 15.76
C VAL A 122 -3.13 -14.66 14.46
N GLY A 123 -2.72 -15.72 13.76
CA GLY A 123 -3.38 -16.17 12.54
C GLY A 123 -4.69 -16.90 12.80
N GLY A 124 -5.46 -17.15 11.73
CA GLY A 124 -6.70 -17.90 11.75
C GLY A 124 -7.86 -17.16 11.11
N ASN A 125 -9.01 -17.83 11.03
CA ASN A 125 -10.22 -17.29 10.44
C ASN A 125 -11.27 -16.96 11.51
N THR A 126 -12.03 -15.89 11.28
CA THR A 126 -13.16 -15.50 12.12
C THR A 126 -14.43 -15.52 11.31
N LEU A 127 -15.44 -16.27 11.76
CA LEU A 127 -16.77 -16.30 11.15
C LEU A 127 -17.75 -15.54 12.04
N LEU A 128 -18.42 -14.52 11.49
CA LEU A 128 -19.51 -13.80 12.13
C LEU A 128 -20.86 -14.30 11.60
N THR A 129 -21.65 -14.89 12.45
CA THR A 129 -23.02 -15.34 12.14
C THR A 129 -24.02 -14.55 12.99
N GLY A 130 -25.27 -14.48 12.56
CA GLY A 130 -26.34 -13.81 13.28
C GLY A 130 -27.35 -13.14 12.35
N THR A 131 -28.41 -12.60 12.93
CA THR A 131 -29.53 -11.99 12.21
C THR A 131 -29.09 -10.78 11.38
N THR A 132 -29.84 -10.47 10.32
CA THR A 132 -29.64 -9.26 9.54
C THR A 132 -29.89 -8.03 10.39
N GLY A 133 -29.07 -6.98 10.22
CA GLY A 133 -29.21 -5.72 10.94
C GLY A 133 -28.47 -5.63 12.29
N ILE A 134 -27.89 -6.73 12.81
CA ILE A 134 -27.12 -6.72 14.07
C ILE A 134 -25.77 -5.96 13.98
N GLY A 135 -25.42 -5.44 12.79
CA GLY A 135 -24.21 -4.62 12.61
C GLY A 135 -22.95 -5.38 12.21
N LYS A 136 -23.05 -6.63 11.71
CA LYS A 136 -21.88 -7.41 11.26
C LYS A 136 -21.02 -6.65 10.26
N THR A 137 -21.63 -6.17 9.16
CA THR A 137 -20.93 -5.40 8.12
C THR A 137 -20.27 -4.14 8.65
N HIS A 138 -20.94 -3.37 9.51
CA HIS A 138 -20.36 -2.20 10.15
C HIS A 138 -19.09 -2.56 10.95
N LEU A 139 -19.19 -3.58 11.79
CA LEU A 139 -18.08 -3.99 12.67
C LEU A 139 -16.92 -4.63 11.90
N THR A 140 -17.17 -5.35 10.80
CA THR A 140 -16.10 -5.89 9.96
C THR A 140 -15.39 -4.80 9.16
N ILE A 141 -16.09 -3.75 8.72
CA ILE A 141 -15.46 -2.57 8.12
C ILE A 141 -14.65 -1.80 9.17
N ALA A 142 -15.16 -1.64 10.38
CA ALA A 142 -14.42 -1.03 11.49
C ALA A 142 -13.14 -1.81 11.80
N MET A 143 -13.20 -3.15 11.83
CA MET A 143 -12.03 -4.03 11.97
C MET A 143 -11.03 -3.80 10.82
N ALA A 144 -11.48 -3.81 9.56
CA ALA A 144 -10.64 -3.60 8.40
C ALA A 144 -9.84 -2.29 8.49
N LYS A 145 -10.52 -1.20 8.83
CA LYS A 145 -9.90 0.12 8.99
C LYS A 145 -8.90 0.15 10.14
N THR A 146 -9.27 -0.39 11.29
CA THR A 146 -8.39 -0.45 12.46
C THR A 146 -7.12 -1.24 12.17
N LEU A 147 -7.22 -2.39 11.49
CA LEU A 147 -6.06 -3.17 11.06
C LEU A 147 -5.17 -2.34 10.12
N ASN A 148 -5.77 -1.74 9.10
CA ASN A 148 -5.08 -0.98 8.08
C ASN A 148 -4.31 0.22 8.68
N GLU A 149 -4.98 1.03 9.53
CA GLU A 149 -4.38 2.20 10.18
C GLU A 149 -3.29 1.80 11.18
N THR A 150 -3.57 0.82 12.05
CA THR A 150 -2.60 0.42 13.08
C THR A 150 -1.33 -0.17 12.47
N PHE A 151 -1.42 -1.00 11.43
CA PHE A 151 -0.24 -1.51 10.74
C PHE A 151 0.54 -0.43 10.00
N LYS A 152 -0.15 0.58 9.46
CA LYS A 152 0.49 1.78 8.88
C LYS A 152 1.27 2.56 9.93
N GLU A 153 0.66 2.85 11.08
CA GLU A 153 1.27 3.57 12.20
C GLU A 153 2.50 2.83 12.76
N ARG A 154 2.42 1.50 12.83
CA ARG A 154 3.57 0.65 13.22
C ARG A 154 4.70 0.61 12.17
N GLY A 155 4.52 1.20 10.99
CA GLY A 155 5.50 1.18 9.89
C GLY A 155 5.64 -0.19 9.21
N THR A 156 4.71 -1.11 9.45
CA THR A 156 4.63 -2.44 8.84
C THR A 156 3.29 -2.59 8.11
N PRO A 157 3.05 -1.82 7.03
CA PRO A 157 1.76 -1.80 6.36
C PRO A 157 1.37 -3.19 5.87
N LYS A 158 0.10 -3.54 6.11
CA LYS A 158 -0.53 -4.79 5.69
C LYS A 158 -1.68 -4.50 4.74
N SER A 159 -1.84 -5.35 3.72
CA SER A 159 -2.95 -5.25 2.79
C SER A 159 -4.22 -5.81 3.43
N VAL A 160 -5.24 -4.98 3.51
CA VAL A 160 -6.57 -5.36 3.98
C VAL A 160 -7.57 -5.17 2.86
N LEU A 161 -8.40 -6.16 2.58
CA LEU A 161 -9.43 -6.09 1.54
C LEU A 161 -10.78 -6.47 2.13
N PHE A 162 -11.78 -5.59 1.97
CA PHE A 162 -13.16 -5.85 2.31
C PHE A 162 -13.98 -6.01 1.01
N VAL A 163 -14.62 -7.13 0.82
CA VAL A 163 -15.44 -7.39 -0.38
C VAL A 163 -16.78 -8.04 -0.04
N ASN A 164 -17.83 -7.55 -0.69
CA ASN A 164 -19.07 -8.27 -0.79
C ASN A 164 -18.90 -9.42 -1.80
N LEU A 165 -19.20 -10.65 -1.40
CA LEU A 165 -18.96 -11.83 -2.22
C LEU A 165 -19.67 -11.74 -3.58
N THR A 166 -20.91 -11.31 -3.61
CA THR A 166 -21.69 -11.20 -4.86
C THR A 166 -21.05 -10.20 -5.83
N GLU A 167 -20.60 -9.07 -5.31
CA GLU A 167 -19.99 -8.02 -6.12
C GLU A 167 -18.62 -8.43 -6.66
N ILE A 168 -17.78 -9.06 -5.84
CA ILE A 168 -16.46 -9.51 -6.30
C ILE A 168 -16.56 -10.60 -7.35
N LEU A 169 -17.48 -11.55 -7.19
CA LEU A 169 -17.75 -12.59 -8.21
C LEU A 169 -18.21 -11.97 -9.54
N ARG A 170 -19.03 -10.91 -9.50
CA ARG A 170 -19.40 -10.15 -10.70
C ARG A 170 -18.17 -9.51 -11.36
N LYS A 171 -17.31 -8.85 -10.59
CA LYS A 171 -16.07 -8.21 -11.09
C LYS A 171 -15.10 -9.24 -11.68
N VAL A 172 -14.95 -10.39 -11.05
CA VAL A 172 -14.15 -11.51 -11.59
C VAL A 172 -14.69 -11.96 -12.95
N ARG A 173 -16.00 -12.19 -13.07
CA ARG A 173 -16.63 -12.57 -14.37
C ARG A 173 -16.42 -11.50 -15.45
N GLU A 174 -16.59 -10.24 -15.10
CA GLU A 174 -16.38 -9.14 -16.04
C GLU A 174 -14.93 -9.03 -16.50
N SER A 175 -13.96 -9.36 -15.62
CA SER A 175 -12.54 -9.33 -15.95
C SER A 175 -12.13 -10.34 -17.02
N PHE A 176 -12.81 -11.49 -17.13
CA PHE A 176 -12.56 -12.46 -18.20
C PHE A 176 -12.92 -11.96 -19.60
N LYS A 177 -13.68 -10.86 -19.70
CA LYS A 177 -14.01 -10.23 -20.98
C LYS A 177 -12.92 -9.26 -21.48
N PHE A 178 -11.96 -8.94 -20.64
CA PHE A 178 -10.90 -7.97 -20.93
C PHE A 178 -9.54 -8.58 -20.61
N GLU A 179 -8.75 -8.96 -21.62
CA GLU A 179 -7.42 -9.57 -21.49
C GLU A 179 -6.48 -8.80 -20.54
N SER A 180 -6.60 -7.46 -20.48
CA SER A 180 -5.76 -6.60 -19.62
C SER A 180 -6.07 -6.68 -18.12
N LYS A 181 -7.21 -7.25 -17.74
CA LYS A 181 -7.67 -7.37 -16.33
C LYS A 181 -7.83 -8.81 -15.87
N GLU A 182 -7.54 -9.76 -16.75
CA GLU A 182 -7.63 -11.18 -16.43
C GLU A 182 -6.72 -11.52 -15.25
N GLY A 183 -7.27 -12.18 -14.27
CA GLY A 183 -6.55 -12.61 -13.07
C GLY A 183 -6.21 -11.52 -12.05
N TYR A 184 -6.51 -10.24 -12.29
CA TYR A 184 -6.24 -9.18 -11.30
C TYR A 184 -6.97 -9.42 -9.98
N TYR A 185 -8.30 -9.60 -10.03
CA TYR A 185 -9.10 -9.81 -8.83
C TYR A 185 -8.78 -11.15 -8.15
N SER A 186 -8.54 -12.21 -8.91
CA SER A 186 -8.15 -13.50 -8.35
C SER A 186 -6.82 -13.41 -7.60
N ARG A 187 -5.81 -12.74 -8.18
CA ARG A 187 -4.54 -12.49 -7.49
C ARG A 187 -4.71 -11.62 -6.25
N LEU A 188 -5.51 -10.55 -6.36
CA LEU A 188 -5.77 -9.66 -5.23
C LEU A 188 -6.36 -10.41 -4.04
N LEU A 189 -7.35 -11.28 -4.27
CA LEU A 189 -7.97 -12.11 -3.22
C LEU A 189 -6.99 -13.10 -2.58
N MET A 190 -6.03 -13.63 -3.35
CA MET A 190 -5.03 -14.59 -2.86
C MET A 190 -3.84 -13.95 -2.16
N GLU A 191 -3.47 -12.72 -2.54
CA GLU A 191 -2.23 -12.08 -2.09
C GLU A 191 -2.39 -11.11 -0.92
N VAL A 192 -3.64 -10.72 -0.58
CA VAL A 192 -3.86 -9.81 0.55
C VAL A 192 -3.56 -10.46 1.89
N ASP A 193 -3.01 -9.69 2.84
CA ASP A 193 -2.71 -10.19 4.19
C ASP A 193 -3.98 -10.50 5.00
N TYR A 194 -5.02 -9.67 4.82
CA TYR A 194 -6.32 -9.82 5.48
C TYR A 194 -7.46 -9.69 4.48
N LEU A 195 -8.24 -10.74 4.32
CA LEU A 195 -9.42 -10.76 3.47
C LEU A 195 -10.68 -10.83 4.32
N ILE A 196 -11.59 -9.89 4.12
CA ILE A 196 -12.91 -9.85 4.76
C ILE A 196 -13.95 -10.07 3.68
N LEU A 197 -14.67 -11.20 3.77
CA LEU A 197 -15.77 -11.55 2.88
C LEU A 197 -17.09 -11.27 3.58
N ASP A 198 -17.90 -10.39 3.01
CA ASP A 198 -19.24 -10.10 3.50
C ASP A 198 -20.30 -10.82 2.66
N ASP A 199 -21.47 -11.09 3.28
CA ASP A 199 -22.62 -11.73 2.64
C ASP A 199 -22.38 -13.14 2.06
N LEU A 200 -21.62 -13.98 2.76
CA LEU A 200 -21.30 -15.34 2.33
C LEU A 200 -22.54 -16.25 2.11
N GLY A 201 -23.68 -15.95 2.70
CA GLY A 201 -24.86 -16.82 2.72
C GLY A 201 -26.08 -16.30 1.95
N VAL A 202 -25.99 -15.18 1.27
CA VAL A 202 -27.16 -14.63 0.55
C VAL A 202 -27.44 -15.50 -0.68
N LYS A 203 -28.47 -16.36 -0.58
CA LYS A 203 -29.03 -17.00 -1.76
C LYS A 203 -29.54 -15.91 -2.69
N GLN A 204 -28.98 -15.81 -3.88
CA GLN A 204 -29.60 -15.04 -4.96
C GLN A 204 -30.95 -15.68 -5.27
N SER A 205 -32.00 -15.21 -4.62
CA SER A 205 -33.37 -15.61 -4.86
C SER A 205 -34.01 -14.79 -5.98
N ASP A 206 -33.27 -14.57 -7.08
CA ASP A 206 -33.92 -14.04 -8.28
C ASP A 206 -33.14 -14.39 -9.55
N SER A 207 -33.68 -15.31 -10.21
CA SER A 207 -33.47 -15.84 -11.54
C SER A 207 -33.00 -17.30 -11.50
N GLY A 208 -33.88 -18.23 -11.79
CA GLY A 208 -33.71 -19.67 -11.93
C GLY A 208 -32.45 -20.19 -12.67
N ARG A 209 -31.32 -19.61 -12.43
CA ARG A 209 -30.00 -20.08 -12.85
C ARG A 209 -29.34 -20.82 -11.68
N SER A 210 -29.11 -22.11 -11.90
CA SER A 210 -28.21 -22.89 -11.07
C SER A 210 -26.85 -22.18 -10.97
N LYS A 211 -26.21 -22.22 -9.79
CA LYS A 211 -24.81 -21.80 -9.62
C LYS A 211 -23.98 -22.45 -10.72
N SER A 212 -23.10 -21.69 -11.36
CA SER A 212 -22.19 -22.29 -12.32
C SER A 212 -21.13 -23.12 -11.55
N ALA A 213 -20.65 -24.20 -12.14
CA ALA A 213 -19.73 -25.14 -11.51
C ALA A 213 -18.51 -24.46 -10.86
N TRP A 214 -18.02 -23.37 -11.44
CA TRP A 214 -16.88 -22.61 -10.88
C TRP A 214 -17.25 -21.75 -9.65
N GLU A 215 -18.53 -21.37 -9.45
CA GLU A 215 -18.99 -20.69 -8.22
C GLU A 215 -19.02 -21.63 -7.02
N GLU A 216 -19.21 -22.92 -7.26
CA GLU A 216 -19.16 -23.95 -6.22
C GLU A 216 -17.72 -24.30 -5.83
N GLU A 217 -16.77 -24.13 -6.75
CA GLU A 217 -15.35 -24.42 -6.53
C GLU A 217 -14.63 -23.26 -5.79
N PHE A 218 -15.22 -22.05 -5.74
CA PHE A 218 -14.61 -20.84 -5.15
C PHE A 218 -15.08 -20.57 -3.70
N ILE A 219 -16.05 -21.30 -3.17
CA ILE A 219 -16.62 -21.16 -1.83
C ILE A 219 -16.29 -22.40 -1.00
#